data_0cfce9552b44ebaf4fee18f47aecd327
#
_entry.id   0cfce9552b44ebaf4fee18f47aecd327
#
_cell.length_a   1.000
_cell.length_b   1.000
_cell.length_c   1.000
_cell.angle_alpha   90.00
_cell.angle_beta   90.00
_cell.angle_gamma   90.00
#
_symmetry.space_group_name_H-M   'P 1'
#
loop_
_entity.id
_entity.type
_entity.pdbx_description
1 polymer ?
#
loop_
_entity_poly.entity_id
_entity_poly.type
_entity_poly.pdbx_seq_one_letter_code
_entity_poly.pdbx_strand_id
1 'polypeptide(L)'
;DLYDRNVRHWNTCDLLRENYRSFALLSDLYARVQRLCAEQNTLLLSETKYLLSEFIGRNDAPFIYEKVGNRFERFMIDEFQDTSAREWENFLPLLQNAMAQSEEESVLIVGDIKQSIYRWRGGDWRLLHERAAGDLGRENTRVEVLRENWRSLPTVVAFNNAAIDSIVATDNRELNRLLGEAAERGDIDRAEAARLPRRKAEHGGYVSIETFDCEPPVVERICALIDRGFRPSDIMILVRSATDGAKVAAALLDFKQRNTEARYRFDVMTQEALIVGSAPISSFVAAALRLALNTDDRLSRAVCNHYLGRPFDAPLSDDEREFFHSIRLESPEEAFERIVMRFDLRSDRSQIAYLQALHEQVISFCSSKIADIALFLRWWDEQGQNRSLSVEQSASTVEITTIHKAKGLEKRAVIIPYCSWQLDPKSGGVQNIVWAEARGDGEAEAIGRFPVRYKRSMAESGFSAEYYRELVYAHVDNVNLLYVALTRAAESLHVFIPRKTGRTVGALLLGSLRPGSEGQVFIGETEGRCLTDERGDHYLFGSFEGPVAGGRKESDAEHVVLEEYPTARPALKLRLPSQRYFEEGGEP
;
A
#
# COMPACT_ATOMS: atom_id res chain seq x y z
N ASP A 1 6.12 -35.80 -31.89
CA ASP A 1 6.56 -36.84 -30.97
C ASP A 1 5.46 -37.19 -29.97
N LEU A 2 5.37 -38.44 -29.56
CA LEU A 2 4.41 -38.93 -28.56
C LEU A 2 4.63 -38.21 -27.20
N TYR A 3 5.86 -37.89 -26.87
CA TYR A 3 6.22 -37.14 -25.67
C TYR A 3 5.62 -35.70 -25.74
N ASP A 4 5.84 -34.98 -26.82
CA ASP A 4 5.36 -33.58 -26.97
C ASP A 4 3.84 -33.49 -26.95
N ARG A 5 3.15 -34.50 -27.48
CA ARG A 5 1.67 -34.56 -27.42
C ARG A 5 1.14 -34.81 -26.00
N ASN A 6 1.86 -35.57 -25.19
CA ASN A 6 1.41 -35.96 -23.87
C ASN A 6 1.92 -35.03 -22.76
N VAL A 7 3.03 -34.30 -22.98
CA VAL A 7 3.59 -33.37 -21.99
C VAL A 7 2.58 -32.34 -21.53
N ARG A 8 1.82 -31.76 -22.46
CA ARG A 8 0.81 -30.77 -22.14
C ARG A 8 -0.28 -31.35 -21.24
N HIS A 9 -0.83 -32.50 -21.59
CA HIS A 9 -1.83 -33.19 -20.78
C HIS A 9 -1.27 -33.61 -19.41
N TRP A 10 -0.07 -34.18 -19.37
CA TRP A 10 0.62 -34.55 -18.13
C TRP A 10 0.77 -33.33 -17.20
N ASN A 11 1.31 -32.24 -17.69
CA ASN A 11 1.50 -31.02 -16.90
C ASN A 11 0.15 -30.46 -16.39
N THR A 12 -0.90 -30.51 -17.22
CA THR A 12 -2.25 -30.10 -16.83
C THR A 12 -2.77 -30.94 -15.67
N CYS A 13 -2.69 -32.27 -15.80
CA CYS A 13 -3.13 -33.19 -14.74
C CYS A 13 -2.32 -33.06 -13.46
N ASP A 14 -1.00 -32.85 -13.56
CA ASP A 14 -0.13 -32.69 -12.40
C ASP A 14 -0.44 -31.39 -11.64
N LEU A 15 -0.68 -30.28 -12.36
CA LEU A 15 -1.11 -29.00 -11.80
C LEU A 15 -2.47 -29.09 -11.11
N LEU A 16 -3.43 -29.78 -11.69
CA LEU A 16 -4.73 -30.02 -11.07
C LEU A 16 -4.58 -30.87 -9.81
N ARG A 17 -3.81 -31.96 -9.88
CA ARG A 17 -3.55 -32.87 -8.76
C ARG A 17 -2.89 -32.19 -7.56
N GLU A 18 -1.94 -31.28 -7.80
CA GLU A 18 -1.28 -30.54 -6.71
C GLU A 18 -2.25 -29.64 -5.92
N ASN A 19 -3.23 -29.08 -6.58
CA ASN A 19 -4.05 -28.01 -5.99
C ASN A 19 -5.49 -28.46 -5.63
N TYR A 20 -5.96 -29.64 -6.10
CA TYR A 20 -7.38 -30.01 -5.93
C TYR A 20 -7.81 -30.14 -4.47
N ARG A 21 -6.93 -30.63 -3.59
CA ARG A 21 -7.24 -30.77 -2.15
C ARG A 21 -7.44 -29.42 -1.49
N SER A 22 -6.57 -28.46 -1.79
CA SER A 22 -6.70 -27.09 -1.30
C SER A 22 -7.96 -26.42 -1.85
N PHE A 23 -8.29 -26.69 -3.12
CA PHE A 23 -9.52 -26.19 -3.74
C PHE A 23 -10.77 -26.79 -3.10
N ALA A 24 -10.80 -28.09 -2.84
CA ALA A 24 -11.94 -28.76 -2.20
C ALA A 24 -12.22 -28.17 -0.80
N LEU A 25 -11.17 -27.81 -0.04
CA LEU A 25 -11.33 -27.18 1.27
C LEU A 25 -11.89 -25.76 1.23
N LEU A 26 -11.77 -25.04 0.10
CA LEU A 26 -12.25 -23.65 0.00
C LEU A 26 -13.76 -23.55 0.22
N SER A 27 -14.54 -24.47 -0.34
CA SER A 27 -16.00 -24.48 -0.18
C SER A 27 -16.40 -24.68 1.28
N ASP A 28 -15.74 -25.59 1.97
CA ASP A 28 -16.00 -25.87 3.38
C ASP A 28 -15.59 -24.70 4.27
N LEU A 29 -14.42 -24.11 3.99
CA LEU A 29 -13.93 -22.91 4.69
C LEU A 29 -14.87 -21.73 4.48
N TYR A 30 -15.30 -21.50 3.25
CA TYR A 30 -16.23 -20.42 2.93
C TYR A 30 -17.58 -20.61 3.65
N ALA A 31 -18.16 -21.80 3.60
CA ALA A 31 -19.41 -22.11 4.31
C ALA A 31 -19.27 -21.89 5.83
N ARG A 32 -18.08 -22.20 6.39
CA ARG A 32 -17.81 -22.02 7.81
C ARG A 32 -17.65 -20.54 8.19
N VAL A 33 -16.98 -19.75 7.32
CA VAL A 33 -16.86 -18.30 7.49
C VAL A 33 -18.23 -17.64 7.41
N GLN A 34 -19.08 -18.00 6.46
CA GLN A 34 -20.45 -17.50 6.33
C GLN A 34 -21.29 -17.78 7.59
N ARG A 35 -21.17 -18.99 8.14
CA ARG A 35 -21.86 -19.35 9.39
C ARG A 35 -21.36 -18.51 10.56
N LEU A 36 -20.04 -18.34 10.68
CA LEU A 36 -19.44 -17.51 11.73
C LEU A 36 -19.88 -16.04 11.62
N CYS A 37 -19.92 -15.50 10.42
CA CYS A 37 -20.42 -14.15 10.17
C CYS A 37 -21.88 -14.00 10.59
N ALA A 38 -22.72 -14.99 10.28
CA ALA A 38 -24.12 -14.99 10.68
C ALA A 38 -24.28 -15.09 12.21
N GLU A 39 -23.50 -15.95 12.88
CA GLU A 39 -23.51 -16.12 14.33
C GLU A 39 -23.05 -14.84 15.07
N GLN A 40 -22.09 -14.11 14.49
CA GLN A 40 -21.55 -12.87 15.06
C GLN A 40 -22.26 -11.61 14.59
N ASN A 41 -23.28 -11.73 13.74
CA ASN A 41 -23.96 -10.62 13.06
C ASN A 41 -22.95 -9.63 12.41
N THR A 42 -21.95 -10.18 11.73
CA THR A 42 -20.89 -9.44 11.05
C THR A 42 -20.93 -9.71 9.56
N LEU A 43 -20.40 -8.76 8.77
CA LEU A 43 -20.26 -8.88 7.32
C LEU A 43 -18.80 -8.65 6.92
N LEU A 44 -18.27 -9.50 6.04
CA LEU A 44 -16.96 -9.27 5.47
C LEU A 44 -17.02 -8.13 4.44
N LEU A 45 -16.19 -7.11 4.61
CA LEU A 45 -16.08 -6.00 3.65
C LEU A 45 -15.76 -6.48 2.24
N SER A 46 -15.01 -7.56 2.09
CA SER A 46 -14.71 -8.17 0.78
C SER A 46 -15.95 -8.69 0.06
N GLU A 47 -17.02 -9.01 0.77
CA GLU A 47 -18.27 -9.54 0.20
C GLU A 47 -19.28 -8.46 -0.14
N THR A 48 -19.12 -7.25 0.40
CA THR A 48 -20.09 -6.16 0.21
C THR A 48 -20.38 -5.89 -1.27
N LYS A 49 -19.36 -5.87 -2.12
CA LYS A 49 -19.54 -5.63 -3.56
C LYS A 49 -20.26 -6.78 -4.28
N TYR A 50 -20.11 -8.02 -3.81
CA TYR A 50 -20.82 -9.18 -4.36
C TYR A 50 -22.29 -9.18 -3.95
N LEU A 51 -22.56 -8.88 -2.68
CA LEU A 51 -23.92 -8.75 -2.17
C LEU A 51 -24.67 -7.62 -2.88
N LEU A 52 -24.04 -6.45 -3.02
CA LEU A 52 -24.63 -5.35 -3.79
C LEU A 52 -24.94 -5.79 -5.23
N SER A 53 -24.01 -6.44 -5.92
CA SER A 53 -24.21 -6.94 -7.28
C SER A 53 -25.34 -7.95 -7.37
N GLU A 54 -25.53 -8.81 -6.36
CA GLU A 54 -26.63 -9.77 -6.30
C GLU A 54 -27.99 -9.09 -6.09
N PHE A 55 -28.05 -8.09 -5.21
CA PHE A 55 -29.25 -7.28 -5.01
C PHE A 55 -29.63 -6.46 -6.24
N ILE A 56 -28.63 -5.90 -6.92
CA ILE A 56 -28.79 -5.10 -8.12
C ILE A 56 -29.23 -5.97 -9.31
N GLY A 57 -28.59 -7.14 -9.50
CA GLY A 57 -28.82 -8.01 -10.66
C GLY A 57 -30.16 -8.73 -10.66
N ARG A 58 -30.90 -8.77 -9.54
CA ARG A 58 -32.18 -9.46 -9.43
C ARG A 58 -33.41 -8.61 -9.73
N ASN A 59 -33.26 -7.29 -9.85
CA ASN A 59 -34.37 -6.36 -10.07
C ASN A 59 -34.06 -5.40 -11.23
N ASP A 60 -34.99 -5.16 -12.12
CA ASP A 60 -34.86 -4.22 -13.24
C ASP A 60 -34.69 -2.75 -12.79
N ALA A 61 -35.15 -2.41 -11.59
CA ALA A 61 -34.93 -1.12 -10.94
C ALA A 61 -34.72 -1.33 -9.43
N PRO A 62 -33.51 -1.63 -8.97
CA PRO A 62 -33.28 -1.85 -7.56
C PRO A 62 -33.63 -0.62 -6.73
N PHE A 63 -34.43 -0.83 -5.69
CA PHE A 63 -34.81 0.20 -4.70
C PHE A 63 -33.63 1.05 -4.19
N ILE A 64 -32.44 0.46 -4.14
CA ILE A 64 -31.20 1.15 -3.76
C ILE A 64 -30.89 2.29 -4.74
N TYR A 65 -31.03 2.07 -6.05
CA TYR A 65 -30.76 3.08 -7.06
C TYR A 65 -31.81 4.19 -7.07
N GLU A 66 -33.08 3.83 -6.89
CA GLU A 66 -34.15 4.83 -6.75
C GLU A 66 -33.88 5.73 -5.55
N LYS A 67 -33.48 5.15 -4.42
CA LYS A 67 -33.19 5.90 -3.19
C LYS A 67 -31.91 6.74 -3.26
N VAL A 68 -30.86 6.26 -3.94
CA VAL A 68 -29.57 6.94 -4.06
C VAL A 68 -29.55 7.85 -5.28
N GLY A 69 -30.07 7.41 -6.43
CA GLY A 69 -30.05 8.16 -7.67
C GLY A 69 -30.87 9.46 -7.64
N ASN A 70 -31.94 9.50 -6.84
CA ASN A 70 -32.71 10.74 -6.63
C ASN A 70 -32.05 11.71 -5.64
N ARG A 71 -30.92 11.36 -5.06
CA ARG A 71 -30.24 12.16 -4.03
C ARG A 71 -28.94 12.80 -4.52
N PHE A 72 -28.26 12.16 -5.46
CA PHE A 72 -26.99 12.63 -5.99
C PHE A 72 -27.12 12.91 -7.48
N GLU A 73 -26.86 14.17 -7.84
CA GLU A 73 -26.97 14.65 -9.23
C GLU A 73 -25.60 14.67 -9.93
N ARG A 74 -24.51 14.75 -9.17
CA ARG A 74 -23.15 14.86 -9.70
C ARG A 74 -22.22 13.87 -9.01
N PHE A 75 -21.42 13.18 -9.80
CA PHE A 75 -20.46 12.18 -9.34
C PHE A 75 -19.05 12.59 -9.74
N MET A 76 -18.15 12.56 -8.77
CA MET A 76 -16.72 12.76 -8.97
C MET A 76 -15.99 11.55 -8.41
N ILE A 77 -15.31 10.79 -9.28
CA ILE A 77 -14.61 9.55 -8.92
C ILE A 77 -13.13 9.76 -9.19
N ASP A 78 -12.33 9.74 -8.14
CA ASP A 78 -10.87 9.84 -8.21
C ASP A 78 -10.22 8.46 -8.07
N GLU A 79 -8.93 8.36 -8.46
CA GLU A 79 -8.14 7.11 -8.42
C GLU A 79 -8.84 5.93 -9.13
N PHE A 80 -9.54 6.21 -10.22
CA PHE A 80 -10.41 5.24 -10.90
C PHE A 80 -9.69 4.00 -11.41
N GLN A 81 -8.37 4.06 -11.67
CA GLN A 81 -7.55 2.91 -12.09
C GLN A 81 -7.47 1.80 -11.03
N ASP A 82 -7.88 2.06 -9.79
CA ASP A 82 -7.93 1.07 -8.72
C ASP A 82 -9.31 0.44 -8.54
N THR A 83 -10.29 0.90 -9.32
CA THR A 83 -11.67 0.37 -9.32
C THR A 83 -11.68 -1.05 -9.88
N SER A 84 -12.41 -1.95 -9.24
CA SER A 84 -12.65 -3.30 -9.75
C SER A 84 -13.82 -3.33 -10.73
N ALA A 85 -13.85 -4.33 -11.61
CA ALA A 85 -14.93 -4.49 -12.57
C ALA A 85 -16.34 -4.55 -11.91
N ARG A 86 -16.44 -5.20 -10.73
CA ARG A 86 -17.70 -5.27 -9.99
C ARG A 86 -18.12 -3.95 -9.34
N GLU A 87 -17.17 -3.20 -8.83
CA GLU A 87 -17.46 -1.86 -8.32
C GLU A 87 -17.95 -0.97 -9.45
N TRP A 88 -17.31 -1.03 -10.61
CA TRP A 88 -17.76 -0.32 -11.80
C TRP A 88 -19.18 -0.72 -12.21
N GLU A 89 -19.47 -2.00 -12.33
CA GLU A 89 -20.80 -2.52 -12.67
C GLU A 89 -21.87 -2.04 -11.69
N ASN A 90 -21.54 -1.92 -10.41
CA ASN A 90 -22.44 -1.40 -9.38
C ASN A 90 -22.64 0.12 -9.47
N PHE A 91 -21.63 0.89 -9.89
CA PHE A 91 -21.76 2.35 -10.04
C PHE A 91 -22.37 2.78 -11.36
N LEU A 92 -22.15 2.03 -12.43
CA LEU A 92 -22.52 2.41 -13.79
C LEU A 92 -23.98 2.85 -13.94
N PRO A 93 -25.00 2.15 -13.40
CA PRO A 93 -26.38 2.59 -13.50
C PRO A 93 -26.67 3.93 -12.83
N LEU A 94 -26.00 4.25 -11.72
CA LEU A 94 -26.13 5.55 -11.05
C LEU A 94 -25.56 6.68 -11.90
N LEU A 95 -24.40 6.45 -12.53
CA LEU A 95 -23.76 7.43 -13.39
C LEU A 95 -24.59 7.68 -14.64
N GLN A 96 -25.09 6.61 -15.28
CA GLN A 96 -25.98 6.70 -16.45
C GLN A 96 -27.28 7.45 -16.12
N ASN A 97 -27.86 7.20 -14.94
CA ASN A 97 -29.04 7.92 -14.48
C ASN A 97 -28.76 9.41 -14.26
N ALA A 98 -27.63 9.76 -13.64
CA ALA A 98 -27.24 11.16 -13.44
C ALA A 98 -27.02 11.88 -14.78
N MET A 99 -26.39 11.21 -15.77
CA MET A 99 -26.20 11.75 -17.12
C MET A 99 -27.53 11.92 -17.86
N ALA A 100 -28.49 11.03 -17.66
CA ALA A 100 -29.80 11.10 -18.31
C ALA A 100 -30.71 12.20 -17.72
N GLN A 101 -30.48 12.59 -16.46
CA GLN A 101 -31.28 13.61 -15.77
C GLN A 101 -30.70 15.03 -15.89
N SER A 102 -29.47 15.19 -16.34
CA SER A 102 -28.79 16.48 -16.40
C SER A 102 -28.44 16.84 -17.84
N GLU A 103 -28.69 18.10 -18.21
CA GLU A 103 -28.16 18.68 -19.46
C GLU A 103 -26.71 19.16 -19.30
N GLU A 104 -26.21 19.24 -18.06
CA GLU A 104 -24.83 19.62 -17.74
C GLU A 104 -23.95 18.39 -17.44
N GLU A 105 -22.64 18.62 -17.40
CA GLU A 105 -21.67 17.57 -17.03
C GLU A 105 -21.93 17.10 -15.59
N SER A 106 -22.37 15.87 -15.44
CA SER A 106 -22.77 15.27 -14.15
C SER A 106 -21.79 14.22 -13.63
N VAL A 107 -20.87 13.73 -14.48
CA VAL A 107 -19.91 12.69 -14.12
C VAL A 107 -18.51 13.13 -14.46
N LEU A 108 -17.61 13.09 -13.47
CA LEU A 108 -16.17 13.29 -13.62
C LEU A 108 -15.42 12.06 -13.11
N ILE A 109 -14.64 11.44 -13.98
CA ILE A 109 -13.78 10.31 -13.65
C ILE A 109 -12.33 10.75 -13.82
N VAL A 110 -11.52 10.60 -12.77
CA VAL A 110 -10.10 10.98 -12.75
C VAL A 110 -9.26 9.76 -12.39
N GLY A 111 -8.15 9.57 -13.11
CA GLY A 111 -7.22 8.48 -12.84
C GLY A 111 -5.98 8.51 -13.72
N ASP A 112 -4.99 7.73 -13.34
CA ASP A 112 -3.76 7.50 -14.10
C ASP A 112 -3.45 6.00 -14.15
N ILE A 113 -3.55 5.40 -15.32
CA ILE A 113 -3.33 3.97 -15.56
C ILE A 113 -1.98 3.50 -15.00
N LYS A 114 -0.94 4.33 -15.12
CA LYS A 114 0.40 4.02 -14.62
C LYS A 114 0.50 4.00 -13.09
N GLN A 115 -0.50 4.51 -12.39
CA GLN A 115 -0.63 4.43 -10.92
C GLN A 115 -1.49 3.26 -10.45
N SER A 116 -1.91 2.36 -11.35
CA SER A 116 -2.61 1.14 -10.97
C SER A 116 -1.64 0.12 -10.38
N ILE A 117 -1.67 -0.02 -9.05
CA ILE A 117 -0.81 -0.93 -8.27
C ILE A 117 -1.60 -1.83 -7.31
N TYR A 118 -2.94 -1.86 -7.46
CA TYR A 118 -3.85 -2.63 -6.59
C TYR A 118 -4.59 -3.75 -7.32
N ARG A 119 -4.00 -4.33 -8.40
CA ARG A 119 -4.56 -5.48 -9.11
C ARG A 119 -4.84 -6.66 -8.17
N TRP A 120 -3.99 -6.89 -7.18
CA TRP A 120 -4.16 -7.92 -6.16
C TRP A 120 -5.40 -7.73 -5.26
N ARG A 121 -5.99 -6.52 -5.24
CA ARG A 121 -7.27 -6.20 -4.59
C ARG A 121 -8.46 -6.21 -5.56
N GLY A 122 -8.22 -6.51 -6.84
CA GLY A 122 -9.20 -6.55 -7.91
C GLY A 122 -9.30 -5.27 -8.74
N GLY A 123 -8.42 -4.28 -8.52
CA GLY A 123 -8.33 -3.09 -9.39
C GLY A 123 -8.00 -3.50 -10.82
N ASP A 124 -8.65 -2.86 -11.79
CA ASP A 124 -8.48 -3.15 -13.21
C ASP A 124 -8.29 -1.85 -14.00
N TRP A 125 -7.03 -1.53 -14.33
CA TRP A 125 -6.68 -0.34 -15.09
C TRP A 125 -7.34 -0.26 -16.49
N ARG A 126 -7.73 -1.42 -17.06
CA ARG A 126 -8.40 -1.47 -18.37
C ARG A 126 -9.78 -0.83 -18.35
N LEU A 127 -10.40 -0.74 -17.16
CA LEU A 127 -11.67 -0.02 -17.02
C LEU A 127 -11.52 1.44 -17.45
N LEU A 128 -10.47 2.11 -16.98
CA LEU A 128 -10.20 3.50 -17.36
C LEU A 128 -9.81 3.62 -18.84
N HIS A 129 -8.98 2.70 -19.31
CA HIS A 129 -8.41 2.77 -20.66
C HIS A 129 -9.39 2.38 -21.77
N GLU A 130 -10.17 1.30 -21.56
CA GLU A 130 -10.90 0.65 -22.63
C GLU A 130 -12.43 0.74 -22.47
N ARG A 131 -12.93 0.68 -21.21
CA ARG A 131 -14.36 0.43 -20.96
C ARG A 131 -15.16 1.66 -20.57
N ALA A 132 -14.66 2.52 -19.68
CA ALA A 132 -15.44 3.57 -19.06
C ALA A 132 -16.14 4.48 -20.09
N ALA A 133 -15.40 4.98 -21.08
CA ALA A 133 -15.98 5.82 -22.13
C ALA A 133 -17.00 5.08 -23.01
N GLY A 134 -16.78 3.78 -23.24
CA GLY A 134 -17.73 2.94 -24.00
C GLY A 134 -19.02 2.67 -23.24
N ASP A 135 -18.90 2.32 -21.97
CA ASP A 135 -20.03 1.98 -21.09
C ASP A 135 -20.91 3.21 -20.76
N LEU A 136 -20.31 4.43 -20.74
CA LEU A 136 -21.03 5.70 -20.56
C LEU A 136 -21.54 6.33 -21.86
N GLY A 137 -21.17 5.78 -23.02
CA GLY A 137 -21.44 6.35 -24.34
C GLY A 137 -20.34 7.28 -24.79
N ARG A 138 -19.58 6.89 -25.81
CA ARG A 138 -18.44 7.67 -26.33
C ARG A 138 -18.84 9.06 -26.83
N GLU A 139 -20.03 9.18 -27.37
CA GLU A 139 -20.62 10.43 -27.86
C GLU A 139 -20.92 11.42 -26.72
N ASN A 140 -21.15 10.92 -25.49
CA ASN A 140 -21.46 11.71 -24.30
C ASN A 140 -20.23 11.91 -23.41
N THR A 141 -19.05 11.43 -23.84
CA THR A 141 -17.84 11.43 -23.01
C THR A 141 -16.75 12.28 -23.64
N ARG A 142 -16.17 13.19 -22.87
CA ARG A 142 -14.98 13.97 -23.26
C ARG A 142 -13.77 13.49 -22.46
N VAL A 143 -12.72 13.07 -23.14
CA VAL A 143 -11.46 12.67 -22.52
C VAL A 143 -10.50 13.84 -22.55
N GLU A 144 -10.03 14.27 -21.38
CA GLU A 144 -9.04 15.32 -21.26
C GLU A 144 -7.79 14.83 -20.53
N VAL A 145 -6.62 15.26 -21.01
CA VAL A 145 -5.35 14.95 -20.38
C VAL A 145 -4.82 16.20 -19.68
N LEU A 146 -4.53 16.08 -18.39
CA LEU A 146 -3.92 17.15 -17.61
C LEU A 146 -2.51 17.44 -18.16
N ARG A 147 -2.26 18.69 -18.52
CA ARG A 147 -1.04 19.10 -19.24
C ARG A 147 0.05 19.67 -18.34
N GLU A 148 -0.24 19.92 -17.06
CA GLU A 148 0.67 20.59 -16.14
C GLU A 148 0.96 19.71 -14.93
N ASN A 149 2.23 19.55 -14.60
CA ASN A 149 2.67 18.88 -13.37
C ASN A 149 3.02 19.93 -12.32
N TRP A 150 2.27 19.91 -11.21
CA TRP A 150 2.44 20.86 -10.11
C TRP A 150 3.29 20.30 -8.96
N ARG A 151 3.59 19.00 -8.99
CA ARG A 151 4.33 18.32 -7.92
C ARG A 151 5.84 18.47 -8.06
N SER A 152 6.38 18.10 -9.22
CA SER A 152 7.82 17.86 -9.38
C SER A 152 8.51 18.94 -10.18
N LEU A 153 9.79 19.21 -9.87
CA LEU A 153 10.64 20.11 -10.64
C LEU A 153 10.98 19.54 -12.03
N PRO A 154 11.31 20.39 -13.02
CA PRO A 154 11.44 20.00 -14.42
C PRO A 154 12.41 18.85 -14.69
N THR A 155 13.57 18.81 -14.02
CA THR A 155 14.54 17.71 -14.22
C THR A 155 13.95 16.36 -13.76
N VAL A 156 13.23 16.33 -12.62
CA VAL A 156 12.58 15.11 -12.13
C VAL A 156 11.50 14.66 -13.12
N VAL A 157 10.71 15.59 -13.65
CA VAL A 157 9.66 15.28 -14.65
C VAL A 157 10.28 14.75 -15.94
N ALA A 158 11.31 15.42 -16.47
CA ALA A 158 11.99 15.03 -17.72
C ALA A 158 12.63 13.63 -17.58
N PHE A 159 13.33 13.42 -16.46
CA PHE A 159 13.91 12.12 -16.15
C PHE A 159 12.84 11.02 -16.07
N ASN A 160 11.78 11.22 -15.29
CA ASN A 160 10.74 10.20 -15.09
C ASN A 160 10.05 9.83 -16.42
N ASN A 161 9.76 10.82 -17.28
CA ASN A 161 9.19 10.56 -18.60
C ASN A 161 10.13 9.72 -19.46
N ALA A 162 11.39 10.14 -19.58
CA ALA A 162 12.39 9.46 -20.38
C ALA A 162 12.70 8.05 -19.86
N ALA A 163 12.72 7.88 -18.51
CA ALA A 163 12.93 6.58 -17.86
C ALA A 163 11.80 5.61 -18.18
N ILE A 164 10.55 6.03 -17.98
CA ILE A 164 9.40 5.14 -18.21
C ILE A 164 9.26 4.78 -19.69
N ASP A 165 9.39 5.74 -20.62
CA ASP A 165 9.36 5.48 -22.05
C ASP A 165 10.44 4.44 -22.46
N SER A 166 11.67 4.60 -21.96
CA SER A 166 12.79 3.71 -22.27
C SER A 166 12.63 2.31 -21.63
N ILE A 167 12.14 2.26 -20.39
CA ILE A 167 11.88 1.01 -19.66
C ILE A 167 10.79 0.21 -20.36
N VAL A 168 9.65 0.85 -20.69
CA VAL A 168 8.53 0.19 -21.37
C VAL A 168 8.97 -0.35 -22.72
N ALA A 169 9.70 0.43 -23.53
CA ALA A 169 10.22 -0.02 -24.82
C ALA A 169 11.20 -1.20 -24.68
N THR A 170 12.00 -1.23 -23.62
CA THR A 170 12.97 -2.31 -23.38
C THR A 170 12.27 -3.57 -22.90
N ASP A 171 11.34 -3.43 -21.96
CA ASP A 171 10.61 -4.53 -21.38
C ASP A 171 9.66 -5.19 -22.39
N ASN A 172 8.99 -4.41 -23.25
CA ASN A 172 8.19 -4.93 -24.36
C ASN A 172 9.02 -5.81 -25.32
N ARG A 173 10.25 -5.38 -25.65
CA ARG A 173 11.14 -6.20 -26.48
C ARG A 173 11.51 -7.52 -25.81
N GLU A 174 11.80 -7.49 -24.52
CA GLU A 174 12.13 -8.67 -23.73
C GLU A 174 10.92 -9.60 -23.62
N LEU A 175 9.73 -9.09 -23.29
CA LEU A 175 8.48 -9.84 -23.20
C LEU A 175 8.13 -10.49 -24.55
N ASN A 176 8.18 -9.74 -25.63
CA ASN A 176 7.89 -10.29 -26.97
C ASN A 176 8.86 -11.42 -27.34
N ARG A 177 10.13 -11.32 -26.92
CA ARG A 177 11.11 -12.41 -27.08
C ARG A 177 10.75 -13.65 -26.26
N LEU A 178 10.23 -13.48 -25.04
CA LEU A 178 9.84 -14.59 -24.14
C LEU A 178 8.53 -15.25 -24.55
N LEU A 179 7.59 -14.46 -25.04
CA LEU A 179 6.26 -14.94 -25.44
C LEU A 179 6.36 -15.76 -26.75
N GLY A 180 7.29 -15.44 -27.63
CA GLY A 180 7.49 -16.16 -28.89
C GLY A 180 6.22 -16.26 -29.73
N GLU A 181 6.13 -17.34 -30.56
CA GLU A 181 4.95 -17.63 -31.39
C GLU A 181 3.80 -18.26 -30.61
N ALA A 182 4.05 -18.72 -29.40
CA ALA A 182 3.10 -19.56 -28.62
C ALA A 182 2.06 -18.77 -27.82
N ALA A 183 2.19 -17.46 -27.73
CA ALA A 183 1.27 -16.60 -26.96
C ALA A 183 0.91 -15.33 -27.73
N GLU A 184 -0.23 -14.74 -27.42
CA GLU A 184 -0.56 -13.38 -27.84
C GLU A 184 0.55 -12.45 -27.39
N ARG A 185 1.00 -11.58 -28.30
CA ARG A 185 2.07 -10.63 -27.99
C ARG A 185 1.70 -9.82 -26.76
N GLY A 186 2.56 -9.87 -25.75
CA GLY A 186 2.46 -9.00 -24.60
C GLY A 186 2.88 -7.59 -25.01
N ASP A 187 1.97 -6.67 -24.91
CA ASP A 187 2.22 -5.24 -25.10
C ASP A 187 1.99 -4.55 -23.77
N ILE A 188 3.08 -4.06 -23.17
CA ILE A 188 3.01 -3.21 -21.97
C ILE A 188 2.68 -1.76 -22.39
N ASP A 189 2.99 -1.39 -23.61
CA ASP A 189 2.78 -0.07 -24.16
C ASP A 189 1.31 0.17 -24.54
N ARG A 190 0.48 0.07 -23.58
CA ARG A 190 -0.93 0.37 -23.83
C ARG A 190 -1.39 1.65 -23.23
N ALA A 191 -0.65 2.18 -22.38
CA ALA A 191 -0.63 3.58 -22.18
C ALA A 191 0.35 4.08 -23.26
N GLU A 192 -0.12 4.72 -24.30
CA GLU A 192 0.59 5.86 -24.84
C GLU A 192 1.16 6.55 -23.62
N ALA A 193 2.48 6.40 -23.37
CA ALA A 193 3.09 6.80 -22.13
C ALA A 193 2.65 8.24 -21.87
N ALA A 194 1.58 8.38 -21.08
CA ALA A 194 0.99 9.68 -20.89
C ALA A 194 2.09 10.45 -20.19
N ARG A 195 2.79 11.24 -20.95
CA ARG A 195 3.94 12.02 -20.50
C ARG A 195 3.48 12.85 -19.34
N LEU A 196 4.21 12.82 -18.25
CA LEU A 196 3.95 13.73 -17.15
C LEU A 196 3.94 15.14 -17.71
N PRO A 197 2.88 15.92 -17.44
CA PRO A 197 2.78 17.26 -17.97
C PRO A 197 3.95 18.12 -17.44
N ARG A 198 4.39 19.08 -18.24
CA ARG A 198 5.51 19.96 -17.86
C ARG A 198 5.08 20.91 -16.75
N ARG A 199 5.95 21.11 -15.74
CA ARG A 199 5.74 22.12 -14.71
C ARG A 199 5.97 23.53 -15.28
N LYS A 200 5.30 24.54 -14.73
CA LYS A 200 5.55 25.95 -15.08
C LYS A 200 6.95 26.46 -14.67
N ALA A 201 7.63 25.81 -13.73
CA ALA A 201 8.98 26.17 -13.35
C ALA A 201 9.95 25.85 -14.52
N GLU A 202 10.80 26.81 -14.86
CA GLU A 202 11.69 26.69 -16.01
C GLU A 202 12.94 25.85 -15.73
N HIS A 203 13.40 25.77 -14.47
CA HIS A 203 14.63 25.09 -14.08
C HIS A 203 14.52 24.42 -12.71
N GLY A 204 15.44 23.49 -12.41
CA GLY A 204 15.64 22.87 -11.11
C GLY A 204 15.23 21.40 -11.06
N GLY A 205 15.63 20.77 -9.95
CA GLY A 205 15.43 19.36 -9.68
C GLY A 205 16.69 18.54 -9.90
N TYR A 206 16.77 17.42 -9.19
CA TYR A 206 17.93 16.53 -9.21
C TYR A 206 17.52 15.07 -9.16
N VAL A 207 18.18 14.23 -9.95
CA VAL A 207 18.03 12.77 -9.88
C VAL A 207 19.41 12.13 -9.83
N SER A 208 19.63 11.22 -8.89
CA SER A 208 20.81 10.36 -8.84
C SER A 208 20.41 8.89 -8.90
N ILE A 209 21.11 8.12 -9.72
CA ILE A 209 21.07 6.65 -9.71
C ILE A 209 22.48 6.18 -9.34
N GLU A 210 22.57 5.34 -8.32
CA GLU A 210 23.85 4.86 -7.83
C GLU A 210 23.83 3.35 -7.72
N THR A 211 24.90 2.70 -8.18
CA THR A 211 25.06 1.26 -8.02
C THR A 211 25.86 0.95 -6.74
N PHE A 212 25.54 -0.17 -6.09
CA PHE A 212 26.23 -0.60 -4.87
C PHE A 212 26.43 -2.12 -4.85
N ASP A 213 27.41 -2.58 -4.06
CA ASP A 213 27.74 -4.01 -3.96
C ASP A 213 27.08 -4.70 -2.77
N CYS A 214 27.18 -4.15 -1.56
CA CYS A 214 26.70 -4.80 -0.33
C CYS A 214 25.45 -4.13 0.22
N GLU A 215 25.57 -2.85 0.63
CA GLU A 215 24.47 -2.08 1.23
C GLU A 215 24.42 -0.67 0.60
N PRO A 216 23.22 -0.13 0.39
CA PRO A 216 23.07 1.21 -0.17
C PRO A 216 23.51 2.28 0.84
N PRO A 217 24.20 3.36 0.41
CA PRO A 217 24.71 4.42 1.28
C PRO A 217 23.58 5.40 1.68
N VAL A 218 22.53 4.90 2.33
CA VAL A 218 21.34 5.67 2.70
C VAL A 218 21.65 6.73 3.74
N VAL A 219 22.49 6.38 4.74
CA VAL A 219 22.89 7.30 5.81
C VAL A 219 23.63 8.50 5.25
N GLU A 220 24.64 8.25 4.42
CA GLU A 220 25.43 9.29 3.76
C GLU A 220 24.57 10.19 2.89
N ARG A 221 23.55 9.60 2.22
CA ARG A 221 22.62 10.37 1.40
C ARG A 221 21.73 11.29 2.23
N ILE A 222 21.23 10.83 3.36
CA ILE A 222 20.47 11.65 4.30
C ILE A 222 21.32 12.79 4.84
N CYS A 223 22.55 12.51 5.27
CA CYS A 223 23.48 13.54 5.72
C CYS A 223 23.75 14.58 4.64
N ALA A 224 23.99 14.15 3.39
CA ALA A 224 24.20 15.06 2.26
C ALA A 224 22.97 15.93 1.94
N LEU A 225 21.76 15.41 2.14
CA LEU A 225 20.52 16.19 2.00
C LEU A 225 20.40 17.22 3.12
N ILE A 226 20.67 16.85 4.37
CA ILE A 226 20.66 17.76 5.51
C ILE A 226 21.69 18.87 5.33
N ASP A 227 22.89 18.54 4.83
CA ASP A 227 23.95 19.49 4.51
C ASP A 227 23.54 20.54 3.49
N ARG A 228 22.61 20.21 2.61
CA ARG A 228 22.06 21.12 1.62
C ARG A 228 20.82 21.87 2.10
N GLY A 229 20.40 21.65 3.35
CA GLY A 229 19.32 22.40 4.00
C GLY A 229 17.94 21.73 3.91
N PHE A 230 17.84 20.47 3.45
CA PHE A 230 16.61 19.69 3.60
C PHE A 230 16.39 19.33 5.07
N ARG A 231 15.16 19.46 5.55
CA ARG A 231 14.78 18.99 6.89
C ARG A 231 14.60 17.47 6.87
N PRO A 232 14.79 16.75 7.96
CA PRO A 232 14.48 15.34 8.03
C PRO A 232 13.04 15.01 7.58
N SER A 233 12.07 15.86 7.91
CA SER A 233 10.66 15.72 7.48
C SER A 233 10.44 15.90 5.97
N ASP A 234 11.38 16.51 5.25
CA ASP A 234 11.34 16.65 3.80
C ASP A 234 11.78 15.38 3.07
N ILE A 235 12.33 14.39 3.82
CA ILE A 235 12.93 13.17 3.28
C ILE A 235 11.99 11.98 3.50
N MET A 236 11.73 11.23 2.43
CA MET A 236 11.00 9.97 2.48
C MET A 236 11.83 8.85 1.86
N ILE A 237 11.88 7.73 2.56
CA ILE A 237 12.54 6.50 2.09
C ILE A 237 11.45 5.52 1.64
N LEU A 238 11.49 5.16 0.36
CA LEU A 238 10.54 4.24 -0.24
C LEU A 238 11.11 2.84 -0.37
N VAL A 239 10.45 1.87 0.22
CA VAL A 239 10.84 0.46 0.17
C VAL A 239 9.77 -0.40 -0.48
N ARG A 240 10.19 -1.52 -1.10
CA ARG A 240 9.26 -2.48 -1.68
C ARG A 240 8.57 -3.33 -0.62
N SER A 241 9.29 -3.72 0.41
CA SER A 241 8.82 -4.60 1.48
C SER A 241 9.10 -4.04 2.86
N ALA A 242 8.31 -4.48 3.84
CA ALA A 242 8.53 -4.17 5.25
C ALA A 242 9.91 -4.64 5.74
N THR A 243 10.37 -5.79 5.24
CA THR A 243 11.71 -6.34 5.56
C THR A 243 12.82 -5.39 5.13
N ASP A 244 12.72 -4.78 3.95
CA ASP A 244 13.69 -3.79 3.47
C ASP A 244 13.62 -2.52 4.32
N GLY A 245 12.41 -2.12 4.72
CA GLY A 245 12.21 -1.01 5.65
C GLY A 245 12.87 -1.23 7.00
N ALA A 246 12.76 -2.43 7.55
CA ALA A 246 13.42 -2.79 8.81
C ALA A 246 14.94 -2.75 8.73
N LYS A 247 15.56 -3.18 7.61
CA LYS A 247 16.99 -3.09 7.38
C LYS A 247 17.46 -1.64 7.38
N VAL A 248 16.79 -0.78 6.63
CA VAL A 248 17.10 0.66 6.57
C VAL A 248 16.94 1.30 7.95
N ALA A 249 15.83 1.00 8.65
CA ALA A 249 15.59 1.52 9.98
C ALA A 249 16.71 1.11 10.97
N ALA A 250 17.15 -0.15 10.93
CA ALA A 250 18.23 -0.62 11.76
C ALA A 250 19.55 0.13 11.48
N ALA A 251 19.89 0.37 10.21
CA ALA A 251 21.08 1.12 9.82
C ALA A 251 21.03 2.59 10.31
N LEU A 252 19.86 3.23 10.21
CA LEU A 252 19.66 4.60 10.68
C LEU A 252 19.70 4.71 12.21
N LEU A 253 19.14 3.73 12.92
CA LEU A 253 19.19 3.68 14.39
C LEU A 253 20.61 3.43 14.89
N ASP A 254 21.37 2.55 14.25
CA ASP A 254 22.78 2.33 14.56
C ASP A 254 23.61 3.60 14.34
N PHE A 255 23.39 4.31 13.23
CA PHE A 255 23.99 5.61 12.99
C PHE A 255 23.63 6.62 14.10
N LYS A 256 22.33 6.73 14.45
CA LYS A 256 21.87 7.63 15.52
C LYS A 256 22.56 7.38 16.85
N GLN A 257 22.81 6.11 17.21
CA GLN A 257 23.52 5.75 18.45
C GLN A 257 24.99 6.13 18.42
N ARG A 258 25.65 6.03 17.28
CA ARG A 258 27.09 6.33 17.13
C ARG A 258 27.36 7.80 16.84
N ASN A 259 26.40 8.52 16.30
CA ASN A 259 26.57 9.89 15.88
C ASN A 259 26.56 10.85 17.07
N THR A 260 27.59 11.67 17.17
CA THR A 260 27.74 12.72 18.21
C THR A 260 27.39 14.12 17.69
N GLU A 261 27.27 14.29 16.36
CA GLU A 261 27.03 15.59 15.75
C GLU A 261 25.56 15.98 15.87
N ALA A 262 25.29 17.10 16.53
CA ALA A 262 23.92 17.62 16.71
C ALA A 262 23.19 17.90 15.38
N ARG A 263 23.96 18.23 14.35
CA ARG A 263 23.48 18.52 12.99
C ARG A 263 22.73 17.35 12.35
N TYR A 264 23.16 16.10 12.59
CA TYR A 264 22.57 14.90 12.03
C TYR A 264 21.69 14.15 13.04
N ARG A 265 21.11 14.88 13.99
CA ARG A 265 20.11 14.31 14.89
C ARG A 265 18.76 14.32 14.21
N PHE A 266 18.27 13.15 13.87
CA PHE A 266 16.92 12.95 13.35
C PHE A 266 16.29 11.70 13.95
N ASP A 267 14.98 11.68 13.95
CA ASP A 267 14.19 10.53 14.32
C ASP A 267 13.82 9.72 13.08
N VAL A 268 13.57 8.44 13.25
CA VAL A 268 13.18 7.54 12.17
C VAL A 268 11.78 7.05 12.47
N MET A 269 10.88 7.26 11.54
CA MET A 269 9.51 6.76 11.61
C MET A 269 9.32 5.65 10.59
N THR A 270 9.06 4.43 11.07
CA THR A 270 8.57 3.34 10.24
C THR A 270 7.14 3.04 10.66
N GLN A 271 6.33 2.54 9.74
CA GLN A 271 4.97 2.15 10.11
C GLN A 271 4.91 0.95 11.06
N GLU A 272 5.98 0.16 11.11
CA GLU A 272 6.12 -0.96 12.05
C GLU A 272 6.54 -0.48 13.43
N ALA A 273 7.35 0.58 13.51
CA ALA A 273 7.68 1.24 14.77
C ALA A 273 6.45 1.92 15.41
N LEU A 274 5.40 2.14 14.66
CA LEU A 274 4.14 2.69 15.13
C LEU A 274 3.14 1.61 15.59
N ILE A 275 3.49 0.33 15.52
CA ILE A 275 2.65 -0.75 16.05
C ILE A 275 2.67 -0.69 17.58
N VAL A 276 1.50 -0.52 18.19
CA VAL A 276 1.38 -0.35 19.65
C VAL A 276 1.98 -1.53 20.39
N GLY A 277 1.80 -2.77 19.90
CA GLY A 277 2.35 -3.98 20.50
C GLY A 277 3.88 -4.12 20.41
N SER A 278 4.56 -3.38 19.52
CA SER A 278 6.03 -3.42 19.40
C SER A 278 6.75 -2.61 20.49
N ALA A 279 6.02 -1.72 21.17
CA ALA A 279 6.59 -0.86 22.19
C ALA A 279 6.90 -1.65 23.48
N PRO A 280 8.08 -1.43 24.11
CA PRO A 280 8.43 -2.08 25.36
C PRO A 280 7.40 -1.87 26.48
N ILE A 281 6.81 -0.68 26.59
CA ILE A 281 5.78 -0.36 27.58
C ILE A 281 4.50 -1.16 27.36
N SER A 282 4.10 -1.38 26.11
CA SER A 282 2.91 -2.18 25.78
C SER A 282 3.12 -3.66 26.11
N SER A 283 4.31 -4.17 25.80
CA SER A 283 4.72 -5.52 26.17
C SER A 283 4.75 -5.72 27.69
N PHE A 284 5.22 -4.71 28.45
CA PHE A 284 5.21 -4.72 29.90
C PHE A 284 3.78 -4.78 30.45
N VAL A 285 2.89 -3.91 30.00
CA VAL A 285 1.50 -3.87 30.48
C VAL A 285 0.78 -5.19 30.16
N ALA A 286 0.93 -5.72 28.95
CA ALA A 286 0.34 -7.01 28.60
C ALA A 286 0.89 -8.15 29.46
N ALA A 287 2.18 -8.16 29.76
CA ALA A 287 2.82 -9.14 30.65
C ALA A 287 2.33 -8.97 32.11
N ALA A 288 2.17 -7.75 32.60
CA ALA A 288 1.63 -7.46 33.93
C ALA A 288 0.18 -7.94 34.08
N LEU A 289 -0.67 -7.74 33.06
CA LEU A 289 -2.03 -8.28 33.04
C LEU A 289 -2.05 -9.82 33.02
N ARG A 290 -1.09 -10.49 32.33
CA ARG A 290 -0.94 -11.96 32.39
C ARG A 290 -0.52 -12.41 33.77
N LEU A 291 0.37 -11.69 34.47
CA LEU A 291 0.75 -11.98 35.86
C LEU A 291 -0.43 -11.82 36.83
N ALA A 292 -1.37 -10.91 36.58
CA ALA A 292 -2.60 -10.82 37.34
C ALA A 292 -3.44 -12.10 37.24
N LEU A 293 -3.49 -12.75 36.08
CA LEU A 293 -4.18 -14.03 35.90
C LEU A 293 -3.38 -15.22 36.43
N ASN A 294 -2.05 -15.21 36.28
CA ASN A 294 -1.15 -16.27 36.71
C ASN A 294 0.20 -15.70 37.15
N THR A 295 0.39 -15.55 38.46
CA THR A 295 1.65 -15.03 39.05
C THR A 295 2.87 -15.96 38.85
N ASP A 296 2.64 -17.22 38.45
CA ASP A 296 3.73 -18.17 38.17
C ASP A 296 4.18 -18.19 36.69
N ASP A 297 3.59 -17.36 35.84
CA ASP A 297 4.02 -17.22 34.45
C ASP A 297 5.44 -16.64 34.36
N ARG A 298 6.39 -17.56 34.08
CA ARG A 298 7.82 -17.24 34.01
C ARG A 298 8.15 -16.29 32.86
N LEU A 299 7.45 -16.42 31.72
CA LEU A 299 7.71 -15.59 30.55
C LEU A 299 7.26 -14.15 30.81
N SER A 300 6.04 -13.95 31.26
CA SER A 300 5.51 -12.62 31.60
C SER A 300 6.34 -11.95 32.69
N ARG A 301 6.79 -12.71 33.70
CA ARG A 301 7.69 -12.20 34.74
C ARG A 301 9.04 -11.74 34.14
N ALA A 302 9.64 -12.52 33.23
CA ALA A 302 10.89 -12.15 32.59
C ALA A 302 10.74 -10.86 31.76
N VAL A 303 9.63 -10.68 31.04
CA VAL A 303 9.31 -9.45 30.29
C VAL A 303 9.20 -8.26 31.24
N CYS A 304 8.46 -8.41 32.34
CA CYS A 304 8.34 -7.34 33.35
C CYS A 304 9.71 -6.98 33.97
N ASN A 305 10.49 -7.98 34.36
CA ASN A 305 11.81 -7.78 34.92
C ASN A 305 12.74 -7.06 33.95
N HIS A 306 12.73 -7.45 32.66
CA HIS A 306 13.52 -6.79 31.62
C HIS A 306 13.18 -5.30 31.51
N TYR A 307 11.90 -4.96 31.44
CA TYR A 307 11.46 -3.57 31.36
C TYR A 307 11.90 -2.75 32.57
N LEU A 308 11.84 -3.35 33.77
CA LEU A 308 12.22 -2.73 35.04
C LEU A 308 13.75 -2.74 35.29
N GLY A 309 14.57 -3.24 34.34
CA GLY A 309 16.03 -3.31 34.50
C GLY A 309 16.49 -4.33 35.55
N ARG A 310 15.69 -5.36 35.82
CA ARG A 310 15.99 -6.44 36.77
C ARG A 310 16.51 -7.71 36.07
N PRO A 311 17.18 -8.62 36.78
CA PRO A 311 17.50 -9.94 36.24
C PRO A 311 16.25 -10.68 35.75
N PHE A 312 16.31 -11.35 34.60
CA PHE A 312 15.16 -12.03 33.97
C PHE A 312 14.44 -13.04 34.88
N ASP A 313 15.19 -13.72 35.75
CA ASP A 313 14.76 -14.76 36.65
C ASP A 313 14.39 -14.25 38.06
N ALA A 314 14.50 -12.95 38.31
CA ALA A 314 14.19 -12.37 39.61
C ALA A 314 12.75 -12.76 40.04
N PRO A 315 12.56 -13.27 41.31
CA PRO A 315 11.24 -13.60 41.79
C PRO A 315 10.42 -12.33 42.03
N LEU A 316 9.10 -12.46 41.92
CA LEU A 316 8.20 -11.40 42.37
C LEU A 316 8.31 -11.26 43.89
N SER A 317 8.34 -10.03 44.41
CA SER A 317 8.20 -9.78 45.83
C SER A 317 6.79 -10.17 46.33
N ASP A 318 6.65 -10.33 47.65
CA ASP A 318 5.34 -10.65 48.26
C ASP A 318 4.33 -9.52 47.97
N ASP A 319 4.77 -8.26 48.04
CA ASP A 319 3.97 -7.07 47.70
C ASP A 319 3.54 -7.05 46.21
N GLU A 320 4.41 -7.47 45.29
CA GLU A 320 4.03 -7.60 43.89
C GLU A 320 3.06 -8.74 43.63
N ARG A 321 3.22 -9.87 44.32
CA ARG A 321 2.26 -10.99 44.26
C ARG A 321 0.89 -10.57 44.75
N GLU A 322 0.82 -9.89 45.90
CA GLU A 322 -0.40 -9.36 46.45
C GLU A 322 -1.05 -8.35 45.54
N PHE A 323 -0.26 -7.45 44.94
CA PHE A 323 -0.74 -6.48 43.95
C PHE A 323 -1.37 -7.17 42.73
N PHE A 324 -0.67 -8.10 42.07
CA PHE A 324 -1.21 -8.82 40.92
C PHE A 324 -2.45 -9.64 41.28
N HIS A 325 -2.49 -10.21 42.45
CA HIS A 325 -3.67 -10.94 42.94
C HIS A 325 -4.87 -10.00 43.15
N SER A 326 -4.62 -8.77 43.63
CA SER A 326 -5.70 -7.80 43.92
C SER A 326 -6.39 -7.28 42.67
N ILE A 327 -5.68 -7.16 41.53
CA ILE A 327 -6.23 -6.64 40.25
C ILE A 327 -6.88 -7.73 39.39
N ARG A 328 -6.81 -8.99 39.77
CA ARG A 328 -7.23 -10.15 38.97
C ARG A 328 -8.69 -10.11 38.52
N LEU A 329 -9.58 -9.59 39.37
CA LEU A 329 -11.03 -9.56 39.14
C LEU A 329 -11.52 -8.18 38.70
N GLU A 330 -10.62 -7.23 38.49
CA GLU A 330 -10.97 -5.91 38.02
C GLU A 330 -11.21 -5.91 36.48
N SER A 331 -11.83 -4.84 36.00
CA SER A 331 -11.93 -4.63 34.58
C SER A 331 -10.53 -4.39 33.95
N PRO A 332 -10.33 -4.68 32.68
CA PRO A 332 -9.05 -4.38 32.01
C PRO A 332 -8.62 -2.92 32.15
N GLU A 333 -9.58 -1.98 32.20
CA GLU A 333 -9.32 -0.54 32.35
C GLU A 333 -8.81 -0.21 33.75
N GLU A 334 -9.49 -0.70 34.80
CA GLU A 334 -9.06 -0.48 36.18
C GLU A 334 -7.71 -1.14 36.46
N ALA A 335 -7.51 -2.37 35.99
CA ALA A 335 -6.24 -3.08 36.13
C ALA A 335 -5.11 -2.33 35.39
N PHE A 336 -5.38 -1.81 34.19
CA PHE A 336 -4.44 -0.99 33.41
C PHE A 336 -4.01 0.25 34.21
N GLU A 337 -4.94 1.05 34.70
CA GLU A 337 -4.65 2.26 35.47
C GLU A 337 -3.84 1.97 36.74
N ARG A 338 -4.18 0.88 37.45
CA ARG A 338 -3.42 0.48 38.63
C ARG A 338 -1.99 0.04 38.32
N ILE A 339 -1.78 -0.67 37.19
CA ILE A 339 -0.45 -1.05 36.71
C ILE A 339 0.35 0.21 36.37
N VAL A 340 -0.26 1.14 35.62
CA VAL A 340 0.38 2.42 35.24
C VAL A 340 0.82 3.22 36.46
N MET A 341 -0.03 3.31 37.48
CA MET A 341 0.29 4.02 38.73
C MET A 341 1.35 3.28 39.57
N ARG A 342 1.24 1.96 39.71
CA ARG A 342 2.13 1.15 40.55
C ARG A 342 3.58 1.17 40.08
N PHE A 343 3.79 1.18 38.76
CA PHE A 343 5.11 1.12 38.13
C PHE A 343 5.55 2.46 37.54
N ASP A 344 4.83 3.55 37.82
CA ASP A 344 5.12 4.91 37.35
C ASP A 344 5.42 4.99 35.82
N LEU A 345 4.62 4.30 35.02
CA LEU A 345 4.85 4.19 33.58
C LEU A 345 4.70 5.53 32.84
N ARG A 346 4.08 6.54 33.46
CA ARG A 346 3.92 7.90 32.89
C ARG A 346 5.21 8.71 32.93
N SER A 347 6.21 8.30 33.71
CA SER A 347 7.53 8.96 33.79
C SER A 347 8.35 8.77 32.53
N ASP A 348 8.14 7.67 31.78
CA ASP A 348 8.82 7.42 30.51
C ASP A 348 8.19 8.20 29.36
N ARG A 349 8.65 9.43 29.18
CA ARG A 349 8.16 10.34 28.14
C ARG A 349 8.35 9.82 26.72
N SER A 350 9.31 8.94 26.49
CA SER A 350 9.57 8.37 25.15
C SER A 350 8.50 7.39 24.71
N GLN A 351 7.79 6.79 25.66
CA GLN A 351 6.79 5.76 25.44
C GLN A 351 5.35 6.23 25.71
N ILE A 352 5.15 7.48 26.12
CA ILE A 352 3.86 7.99 26.56
C ILE A 352 2.77 7.87 25.46
N ALA A 353 3.14 8.09 24.20
CA ALA A 353 2.20 7.97 23.09
C ALA A 353 1.69 6.52 22.90
N TYR A 354 2.57 5.54 23.09
CA TYR A 354 2.18 4.12 23.05
C TYR A 354 1.31 3.74 24.25
N LEU A 355 1.60 4.28 25.42
CA LEU A 355 0.79 4.07 26.61
C LEU A 355 -0.63 4.62 26.43
N GLN A 356 -0.76 5.83 25.86
CA GLN A 356 -2.04 6.44 25.54
C GLN A 356 -2.84 5.63 24.51
N ALA A 357 -2.19 5.21 23.40
CA ALA A 357 -2.84 4.40 22.39
C ALA A 357 -3.27 3.02 22.91
N LEU A 358 -2.48 2.41 23.81
CA LEU A 358 -2.87 1.18 24.50
C LEU A 358 -4.08 1.42 25.38
N HIS A 359 -4.11 2.52 26.13
CA HIS A 359 -5.25 2.89 26.98
C HIS A 359 -6.54 3.09 26.16
N GLU A 360 -6.47 3.79 25.03
CA GLU A 360 -7.61 3.94 24.10
C GLU A 360 -8.13 2.59 23.61
N GLN A 361 -7.23 1.64 23.34
CA GLN A 361 -7.62 0.29 22.95
C GLN A 361 -8.29 -0.49 24.09
N VAL A 362 -7.81 -0.34 25.32
CA VAL A 362 -8.43 -0.93 26.53
C VAL A 362 -9.84 -0.38 26.72
N ILE A 363 -10.03 0.94 26.65
CA ILE A 363 -11.34 1.59 26.75
C ILE A 363 -12.28 1.11 25.64
N SER A 364 -11.80 1.10 24.38
CA SER A 364 -12.57 0.62 23.23
C SER A 364 -13.01 -0.83 23.38
N PHE A 365 -12.16 -1.68 23.93
CA PHE A 365 -12.50 -3.07 24.23
C PHE A 365 -13.58 -3.16 25.31
N CYS A 366 -13.40 -2.48 26.43
CA CYS A 366 -14.34 -2.49 27.56
C CYS A 366 -15.73 -1.93 27.17
N SER A 367 -15.79 -0.98 26.26
CA SER A 367 -17.05 -0.41 25.78
C SER A 367 -17.82 -1.31 24.80
N SER A 368 -17.14 -2.20 24.10
CA SER A 368 -17.70 -3.01 23.01
C SER A 368 -17.83 -4.50 23.33
N LYS A 369 -17.19 -4.98 24.40
CA LYS A 369 -17.11 -6.40 24.78
C LYS A 369 -17.23 -6.56 26.31
N ILE A 370 -17.30 -7.83 26.76
CA ILE A 370 -17.26 -8.15 28.19
C ILE A 370 -15.89 -7.71 28.72
N ALA A 371 -15.90 -6.85 29.75
CA ALA A 371 -14.70 -6.28 30.37
C ALA A 371 -14.01 -7.30 31.27
N ASP A 372 -13.31 -8.26 30.68
CA ASP A 372 -12.57 -9.34 31.34
C ASP A 372 -11.12 -9.35 30.85
N ILE A 373 -10.14 -9.48 31.77
CA ILE A 373 -8.70 -9.42 31.46
C ILE A 373 -8.28 -10.55 30.52
N ALA A 374 -8.78 -11.77 30.69
CA ALA A 374 -8.40 -12.91 29.86
C ALA A 374 -8.94 -12.74 28.42
N LEU A 375 -10.16 -12.21 28.28
CA LEU A 375 -10.75 -11.89 26.98
C LEU A 375 -10.04 -10.72 26.30
N PHE A 376 -9.63 -9.70 27.06
CA PHE A 376 -8.82 -8.60 26.54
C PHE A 376 -7.47 -9.10 26.04
N LEU A 377 -6.76 -9.92 26.80
CA LEU A 377 -5.46 -10.46 26.41
C LEU A 377 -5.54 -11.33 25.16
N ARG A 378 -6.60 -12.15 25.03
CA ARG A 378 -6.84 -12.92 23.81
C ARG A 378 -7.03 -12.01 22.60
N TRP A 379 -7.88 -10.99 22.71
CA TRP A 379 -8.09 -10.02 21.65
C TRP A 379 -6.81 -9.22 21.34
N TRP A 380 -6.05 -8.87 22.37
CA TRP A 380 -4.75 -8.20 22.22
C TRP A 380 -3.78 -9.03 21.39
N ASP A 381 -3.63 -10.31 21.70
CA ASP A 381 -2.74 -11.23 21.00
C ASP A 381 -3.18 -11.47 19.55
N GLU A 382 -4.47 -11.50 19.27
CA GLU A 382 -5.02 -11.75 17.94
C GLU A 382 -5.04 -10.48 17.05
N GLN A 383 -5.35 -9.32 17.61
CA GLN A 383 -5.68 -8.11 16.85
C GLN A 383 -5.05 -6.83 17.42
N GLY A 384 -5.17 -6.60 18.74
CA GLY A 384 -4.86 -5.32 19.37
C GLY A 384 -3.41 -4.90 19.20
N GLN A 385 -2.49 -5.84 19.38
CA GLN A 385 -1.05 -5.59 19.28
C GLN A 385 -0.60 -5.06 17.89
N ASN A 386 -1.33 -5.38 16.83
CA ASN A 386 -1.00 -4.97 15.46
C ASN A 386 -1.59 -3.61 15.05
N ARG A 387 -2.31 -2.94 15.95
CA ARG A 387 -2.82 -1.60 15.66
C ARG A 387 -1.71 -0.57 15.66
N SER A 388 -1.76 0.36 14.71
CA SER A 388 -0.79 1.43 14.58
C SER A 388 -1.20 2.68 15.35
N LEU A 389 -0.21 3.39 15.85
CA LEU A 389 -0.32 4.69 16.51
C LEU A 389 -0.50 5.79 15.46
N SER A 390 -1.41 6.72 15.67
CA SER A 390 -1.49 7.96 14.90
C SER A 390 -0.57 8.99 15.56
N VAL A 391 0.62 9.21 14.98
CA VAL A 391 1.56 10.22 15.48
C VAL A 391 1.61 11.37 14.50
N GLU A 392 1.52 12.60 14.99
CA GLU A 392 1.85 13.78 14.20
C GLU A 392 3.33 13.77 13.81
N GLN A 393 3.60 14.03 12.52
CA GLN A 393 4.95 14.04 11.99
C GLN A 393 5.74 15.21 12.60
N SER A 394 6.83 14.90 13.33
CA SER A 394 7.77 15.92 13.79
C SER A 394 8.64 16.42 12.63
N ALA A 395 9.03 17.70 12.68
CA ALA A 395 9.95 18.30 11.70
C ALA A 395 11.35 17.62 11.67
N SER A 396 11.69 16.86 12.70
CA SER A 396 12.96 16.13 12.84
C SER A 396 12.90 14.66 12.40
N THR A 397 11.83 14.20 11.76
CA THR A 397 11.61 12.78 11.51
C THR A 397 11.77 12.42 10.03
N VAL A 398 12.63 11.45 9.71
CA VAL A 398 12.73 10.81 8.39
C VAL A 398 11.70 9.70 8.31
N GLU A 399 10.90 9.69 7.25
CA GLU A 399 9.83 8.71 7.05
C GLU A 399 10.30 7.53 6.19
N ILE A 400 10.10 6.30 6.67
CA ILE A 400 10.27 5.07 5.90
C ILE A 400 8.90 4.46 5.64
N THR A 401 8.53 4.30 4.39
CA THR A 401 7.23 3.74 4.02
C THR A 401 7.32 2.85 2.78
N THR A 402 6.34 1.98 2.59
CA THR A 402 6.29 1.16 1.37
C THR A 402 5.73 1.97 0.19
N ILE A 403 6.15 1.63 -1.03
CA ILE A 403 5.69 2.30 -2.26
C ILE A 403 4.16 2.29 -2.36
N HIS A 404 3.50 1.19 -1.97
CA HIS A 404 2.03 1.09 -1.99
C HIS A 404 1.35 2.12 -1.08
N LYS A 405 1.90 2.35 0.09
CA LYS A 405 1.35 3.28 1.08
C LYS A 405 1.71 4.73 0.77
N ALA A 406 2.81 4.95 0.03
CA ALA A 406 3.21 6.25 -0.45
C ALA A 406 2.40 6.75 -1.67
N LYS A 407 1.53 5.90 -2.24
CA LYS A 407 0.65 6.35 -3.32
C LYS A 407 -0.22 7.54 -2.85
N GLY A 408 -0.33 8.57 -3.68
CA GLY A 408 -0.99 9.83 -3.31
C GLY A 408 -0.13 10.82 -2.53
N LEU A 409 0.93 10.36 -1.84
CA LEU A 409 1.84 11.22 -1.08
C LEU A 409 2.93 11.83 -1.97
N GLU A 410 3.59 12.88 -1.45
CA GLU A 410 4.77 13.50 -2.05
C GLU A 410 5.75 13.96 -0.96
N LYS A 411 7.03 14.03 -1.29
CA LYS A 411 8.09 14.63 -0.45
C LYS A 411 9.09 15.38 -1.31
N ARG A 412 9.76 16.36 -0.72
CA ARG A 412 10.78 17.16 -1.42
C ARG A 412 11.94 16.29 -1.89
N ALA A 413 12.43 15.39 -1.02
CA ALA A 413 13.47 14.43 -1.36
C ALA A 413 12.99 12.99 -1.12
N VAL A 414 13.22 12.12 -2.10
CA VAL A 414 12.84 10.71 -2.03
C VAL A 414 14.06 9.84 -2.26
N ILE A 415 14.23 8.83 -1.41
CA ILE A 415 15.29 7.84 -1.49
C ILE A 415 14.67 6.46 -1.72
N ILE A 416 15.12 5.74 -2.75
CA ILE A 416 14.74 4.36 -3.04
C ILE A 416 15.98 3.48 -2.82
N PRO A 417 16.15 2.86 -1.63
CA PRO A 417 17.39 2.18 -1.25
C PRO A 417 17.62 0.86 -1.98
N TYR A 418 16.54 0.19 -2.39
CA TYR A 418 16.60 -1.14 -3.02
C TYR A 418 15.69 -1.18 -4.26
N CYS A 419 16.13 -0.53 -5.35
CA CYS A 419 15.41 -0.60 -6.63
C CYS A 419 15.78 -1.90 -7.37
N SER A 420 15.35 -3.05 -6.82
CA SER A 420 15.77 -4.38 -7.30
C SER A 420 14.70 -5.46 -7.22
N TRP A 421 13.43 -5.07 -7.13
CA TRP A 421 12.35 -6.08 -7.14
C TRP A 421 12.19 -6.72 -8.52
N GLN A 422 11.82 -7.99 -8.49
CA GLN A 422 11.70 -8.83 -9.68
C GLN A 422 10.53 -8.38 -10.56
N LEU A 423 10.71 -8.49 -11.87
CA LEU A 423 9.66 -8.26 -12.87
C LEU A 423 8.72 -9.47 -12.95
N ASP A 424 9.31 -10.66 -13.01
CA ASP A 424 8.56 -11.91 -13.12
C ASP A 424 7.74 -12.19 -11.86
N PRO A 425 6.59 -12.88 -12.00
CA PRO A 425 5.86 -13.39 -10.86
C PRO A 425 6.75 -14.32 -10.02
N LYS A 426 6.71 -14.16 -8.69
CA LYS A 426 7.48 -15.07 -7.81
C LYS A 426 6.98 -16.50 -7.98
N SER A 427 7.85 -17.40 -8.40
CA SER A 427 7.57 -18.84 -8.41
C SER A 427 7.70 -19.41 -7.00
N GLY A 428 6.71 -20.18 -6.54
CA GLY A 428 6.81 -20.96 -5.30
C GLY A 428 6.30 -20.30 -4.01
N GLY A 429 5.74 -19.08 -4.04
CA GLY A 429 5.11 -18.45 -2.88
C GLY A 429 3.60 -18.73 -2.78
N VAL A 430 3.05 -18.59 -1.56
CA VAL A 430 1.59 -18.70 -1.32
C VAL A 430 0.79 -17.67 -2.11
N GLN A 431 1.41 -16.57 -2.54
CA GLN A 431 0.75 -15.43 -3.19
C GLN A 431 0.57 -15.56 -4.71
N ASN A 432 1.10 -16.63 -5.34
CA ASN A 432 1.07 -16.80 -6.80
C ASN A 432 0.10 -17.91 -7.20
N ILE A 433 -1.17 -17.75 -6.85
CA ILE A 433 -2.25 -18.61 -7.33
C ILE A 433 -2.99 -17.85 -8.43
N VAL A 434 -3.08 -18.46 -9.59
CA VAL A 434 -3.81 -17.97 -10.75
C VAL A 434 -5.10 -18.77 -10.90
N TRP A 435 -6.24 -18.10 -11.04
CA TRP A 435 -7.50 -18.73 -11.41
C TRP A 435 -7.50 -18.93 -12.92
N ALA A 436 -7.35 -20.17 -13.35
CA ALA A 436 -7.11 -20.53 -14.73
C ALA A 436 -8.13 -21.54 -15.24
N GLU A 437 -8.40 -21.52 -16.53
CA GLU A 437 -9.20 -22.50 -17.25
C GLU A 437 -8.29 -23.30 -18.18
N ALA A 438 -8.34 -24.63 -18.10
CA ALA A 438 -7.60 -25.46 -19.04
C ALA A 438 -8.19 -25.32 -20.45
N ARG A 439 -7.32 -25.15 -21.45
CA ARG A 439 -7.74 -25.03 -22.85
C ARG A 439 -7.04 -26.08 -23.71
N GLY A 440 -7.81 -26.70 -24.60
CA GLY A 440 -7.27 -27.72 -25.51
C GLY A 440 -6.92 -29.05 -24.82
N ASP A 441 -7.55 -29.32 -23.67
CA ASP A 441 -7.45 -30.57 -22.91
C ASP A 441 -8.86 -30.95 -22.45
N GLY A 442 -9.60 -31.68 -23.27
CA GLY A 442 -11.05 -31.84 -23.19
C GLY A 442 -11.60 -32.30 -21.84
N GLU A 443 -10.88 -33.16 -21.08
CA GLU A 443 -11.32 -33.57 -19.75
C GLU A 443 -11.07 -32.47 -18.71
N ALA A 444 -9.98 -31.72 -18.81
CA ALA A 444 -9.64 -30.64 -17.91
C ALA A 444 -10.50 -29.38 -18.16
N GLU A 445 -10.94 -29.14 -19.38
CA GLU A 445 -11.86 -28.05 -19.71
C GLU A 445 -13.21 -28.17 -18.97
N ALA A 446 -13.67 -29.39 -18.73
CA ALA A 446 -14.94 -29.63 -18.01
C ALA A 446 -14.88 -29.19 -16.53
N ILE A 447 -13.68 -29.01 -15.96
CA ILE A 447 -13.50 -28.54 -14.57
C ILE A 447 -13.81 -27.05 -14.43
N GLY A 448 -13.70 -26.28 -15.52
CA GLY A 448 -13.85 -24.84 -15.51
C GLY A 448 -12.69 -24.10 -14.83
N ARG A 449 -12.98 -23.02 -14.10
CA ARG A 449 -11.98 -22.24 -13.39
C ARG A 449 -11.42 -22.95 -12.17
N PHE A 450 -10.11 -23.05 -12.11
CA PHE A 450 -9.39 -23.77 -11.07
C PHE A 450 -8.20 -22.95 -10.55
N PRO A 451 -7.91 -22.91 -9.23
CA PRO A 451 -6.75 -22.22 -8.68
C PRO A 451 -5.49 -23.05 -8.93
N VAL A 452 -4.58 -22.52 -9.72
CA VAL A 452 -3.31 -23.15 -10.08
C VAL A 452 -2.15 -22.32 -9.53
N ARG A 453 -1.18 -22.97 -8.91
CA ARG A 453 0.06 -22.30 -8.51
C ARG A 453 0.87 -21.91 -9.75
N TYR A 454 1.24 -20.62 -9.84
CA TYR A 454 2.08 -20.12 -10.91
C TYR A 454 3.46 -20.79 -10.88
N LYS A 455 3.79 -21.54 -11.90
CA LYS A 455 5.09 -22.17 -12.09
C LYS A 455 5.35 -22.45 -13.57
N ARG A 456 6.63 -22.69 -13.93
CA ARG A 456 7.06 -22.83 -15.33
C ARG A 456 6.30 -23.93 -16.09
N SER A 457 5.92 -25.02 -15.42
CA SER A 457 5.14 -26.10 -16.08
C SER A 457 3.76 -25.66 -16.59
N MET A 458 3.21 -24.53 -16.13
CA MET A 458 2.00 -23.96 -16.70
C MET A 458 2.18 -23.54 -18.16
N ALA A 459 3.38 -23.07 -18.54
CA ALA A 459 3.67 -22.66 -19.92
C ALA A 459 3.47 -23.79 -20.94
N GLU A 460 3.69 -25.05 -20.50
CA GLU A 460 3.56 -26.25 -21.33
C GLU A 460 2.37 -27.10 -20.89
N SER A 461 1.25 -26.46 -20.56
CA SER A 461 0.01 -27.09 -20.08
C SER A 461 -1.22 -26.49 -20.75
N GLY A 462 -2.40 -26.97 -20.41
CA GLY A 462 -3.69 -26.37 -20.78
C GLY A 462 -3.90 -24.96 -20.22
N PHE A 463 -3.07 -24.55 -19.24
CA PHE A 463 -3.10 -23.22 -18.59
C PHE A 463 -2.08 -22.24 -19.16
N SER A 464 -1.50 -22.52 -20.32
CA SER A 464 -0.44 -21.68 -20.93
C SER A 464 -0.88 -20.23 -21.18
N ALA A 465 -2.11 -20.03 -21.60
CA ALA A 465 -2.65 -18.68 -21.85
C ALA A 465 -2.65 -17.81 -20.58
N GLU A 466 -3.07 -18.40 -19.45
CA GLU A 466 -3.08 -17.72 -18.16
C GLU A 466 -1.68 -17.51 -17.60
N TYR A 467 -0.74 -18.44 -17.86
CA TYR A 467 0.66 -18.28 -17.51
C TYR A 467 1.27 -17.02 -18.14
N TYR A 468 1.11 -16.88 -19.46
CA TYR A 468 1.67 -15.75 -20.18
C TYR A 468 0.93 -14.43 -19.87
N ARG A 469 -0.39 -14.51 -19.68
CA ARG A 469 -1.17 -13.33 -19.23
C ARG A 469 -0.71 -12.82 -17.87
N GLU A 470 -0.49 -13.72 -16.92
CA GLU A 470 0.02 -13.34 -15.60
C GLU A 470 1.45 -12.79 -15.67
N LEU A 471 2.29 -13.34 -16.55
CA LEU A 471 3.63 -12.80 -16.80
C LEU A 471 3.56 -11.33 -17.25
N VAL A 472 2.76 -11.04 -18.27
CA VAL A 472 2.57 -9.67 -18.76
C VAL A 472 2.04 -8.75 -17.67
N TYR A 473 1.01 -9.18 -16.93
CA TYR A 473 0.41 -8.38 -15.87
C TYR A 473 1.39 -8.12 -14.72
N ALA A 474 2.24 -9.07 -14.36
CA ALA A 474 3.25 -8.88 -13.34
C ALA A 474 4.29 -7.82 -13.77
N HIS A 475 4.69 -7.81 -15.05
CA HIS A 475 5.56 -6.79 -15.60
C HIS A 475 4.91 -5.41 -15.54
N VAL A 476 3.65 -5.28 -15.99
CA VAL A 476 2.87 -4.03 -15.88
C VAL A 476 2.79 -3.55 -14.43
N ASP A 477 2.43 -4.44 -13.49
CA ASP A 477 2.34 -4.09 -12.07
C ASP A 477 3.66 -3.58 -11.50
N ASN A 478 4.78 -4.23 -11.85
CA ASN A 478 6.11 -3.88 -11.33
C ASN A 478 6.66 -2.60 -11.97
N VAL A 479 6.38 -2.34 -13.25
CA VAL A 479 6.72 -1.07 -13.92
C VAL A 479 5.86 0.07 -13.37
N ASN A 480 4.56 -0.14 -13.16
CA ASN A 480 3.66 0.83 -12.52
C ASN A 480 4.13 1.16 -11.09
N LEU A 481 4.57 0.14 -10.35
CA LEU A 481 5.11 0.35 -9.01
C LEU A 481 6.37 1.22 -9.03
N LEU A 482 7.26 1.02 -10.04
CA LEU A 482 8.42 1.88 -10.25
C LEU A 482 7.99 3.30 -10.60
N TYR A 483 7.02 3.47 -11.50
CA TYR A 483 6.47 4.78 -11.85
C TYR A 483 5.94 5.51 -10.62
N VAL A 484 5.15 4.84 -9.77
CA VAL A 484 4.67 5.41 -8.52
C VAL A 484 5.84 5.83 -7.63
N ALA A 485 6.88 5.00 -7.47
CA ALA A 485 8.03 5.33 -6.63
C ALA A 485 8.80 6.56 -7.14
N LEU A 486 9.08 6.62 -8.45
CA LEU A 486 9.83 7.73 -9.07
C LEU A 486 9.06 9.06 -9.00
N THR A 487 7.72 9.01 -9.09
CA THR A 487 6.86 10.21 -9.11
C THR A 487 6.52 10.78 -7.73
N ARG A 488 7.05 10.21 -6.64
CA ARG A 488 6.83 10.78 -5.29
C ARG A 488 7.74 11.96 -4.99
N ALA A 489 8.88 12.09 -5.69
CA ALA A 489 9.84 13.15 -5.49
C ALA A 489 9.37 14.47 -6.11
N ALA A 490 9.40 15.53 -5.30
CA ALA A 490 9.13 16.88 -5.79
C ALA A 490 10.40 17.58 -6.32
N GLU A 491 11.53 17.48 -5.63
CA GLU A 491 12.75 18.23 -5.92
C GLU A 491 13.97 17.35 -6.16
N SER A 492 14.12 16.27 -5.37
CA SER A 492 15.29 15.42 -5.42
C SER A 492 14.92 13.94 -5.32
N LEU A 493 15.44 13.14 -6.24
CA LEU A 493 15.20 11.70 -6.32
C LEU A 493 16.54 10.95 -6.28
N HIS A 494 16.67 10.00 -5.37
CA HIS A 494 17.87 9.18 -5.18
C HIS A 494 17.51 7.70 -5.27
N VAL A 495 18.07 6.99 -6.26
CA VAL A 495 17.78 5.59 -6.53
C VAL A 495 19.05 4.76 -6.37
N PHE A 496 19.00 3.74 -5.51
CA PHE A 496 20.11 2.81 -5.34
C PHE A 496 19.78 1.44 -5.94
N ILE A 497 20.70 0.90 -6.73
CA ILE A 497 20.52 -0.34 -7.47
C ILE A 497 21.71 -1.26 -7.19
N PRO A 498 21.48 -2.52 -6.73
CA PRO A 498 22.57 -3.50 -6.59
C PRO A 498 23.27 -3.75 -7.94
N ARG A 499 24.60 -3.84 -7.98
CA ARG A 499 25.35 -4.16 -9.22
C ARG A 499 24.98 -5.51 -9.79
N LYS A 500 24.76 -6.49 -8.93
CA LYS A 500 24.32 -7.83 -9.33
C LYS A 500 22.80 -7.85 -9.35
N THR A 501 22.21 -7.57 -10.49
CA THR A 501 20.77 -7.62 -10.72
C THR A 501 20.42 -8.72 -11.69
N GLY A 502 19.34 -9.46 -11.40
CA GLY A 502 18.69 -10.35 -12.37
C GLY A 502 17.68 -9.58 -13.23
N ARG A 503 16.55 -10.23 -13.55
CA ARG A 503 15.41 -9.58 -14.24
C ARG A 503 14.61 -8.72 -13.24
N THR A 504 15.13 -7.53 -12.97
CA THR A 504 14.58 -6.59 -11.98
C THR A 504 14.28 -5.24 -12.63
N VAL A 505 13.45 -4.45 -11.98
CA VAL A 505 13.16 -3.07 -12.42
C VAL A 505 14.41 -2.20 -12.43
N GLY A 506 15.35 -2.42 -11.49
CA GLY A 506 16.63 -1.73 -11.46
C GLY A 506 17.51 -2.07 -12.66
N ALA A 507 17.51 -3.34 -13.10
CA ALA A 507 18.22 -3.75 -14.32
C ALA A 507 17.63 -3.08 -15.56
N LEU A 508 16.30 -2.96 -15.66
CA LEU A 508 15.65 -2.23 -16.75
C LEU A 508 16.03 -0.74 -16.74
N LEU A 509 16.04 -0.12 -15.56
CA LEU A 509 16.40 1.29 -15.42
C LEU A 509 17.86 1.53 -15.83
N LEU A 510 18.81 0.70 -15.36
CA LEU A 510 20.21 0.76 -15.79
C LEU A 510 20.37 0.49 -17.29
N GLY A 511 19.67 -0.50 -17.82
CA GLY A 511 19.67 -0.84 -19.25
C GLY A 511 19.05 0.24 -20.15
N SER A 512 18.31 1.18 -19.59
CA SER A 512 17.74 2.33 -20.29
C SER A 512 18.72 3.51 -20.38
N LEU A 513 19.82 3.48 -19.61
CA LEU A 513 20.88 4.49 -19.66
C LEU A 513 21.80 4.23 -20.86
N ARG A 514 22.07 5.25 -21.63
CA ARG A 514 22.97 5.19 -22.80
C ARG A 514 24.22 6.02 -22.53
N PRO A 515 25.42 5.45 -22.61
CA PRO A 515 26.66 6.21 -22.47
C PRO A 515 26.83 7.19 -23.65
N GLY A 516 27.28 8.40 -23.33
CA GLY A 516 27.73 9.40 -24.28
C GLY A 516 29.24 9.53 -24.30
N SER A 517 29.76 10.65 -24.83
CA SER A 517 31.17 10.99 -24.79
C SER A 517 31.56 11.64 -23.45
N GLU A 518 32.82 11.43 -23.02
CA GLU A 518 33.44 12.14 -21.87
C GLU A 518 32.63 12.10 -20.57
N GLY A 519 32.10 10.91 -20.18
CA GLY A 519 31.34 10.77 -18.92
C GLY A 519 29.90 11.29 -18.98
N GLN A 520 29.39 11.59 -20.18
CA GLN A 520 27.98 11.87 -20.40
C GLN A 520 27.15 10.57 -20.34
N VAL A 521 25.92 10.69 -19.89
CA VAL A 521 24.92 9.63 -19.91
C VAL A 521 23.58 10.20 -20.36
N PHE A 522 22.83 9.42 -21.10
CA PHE A 522 21.51 9.82 -21.59
C PHE A 522 20.45 8.81 -21.16
N ILE A 523 19.28 9.31 -20.79
CA ILE A 523 18.05 8.55 -20.70
C ILE A 523 17.01 9.23 -21.60
N GLY A 524 16.56 8.54 -22.66
CA GLY A 524 15.84 9.22 -23.73
C GLY A 524 16.62 10.40 -24.30
N GLU A 525 16.05 11.60 -24.21
CA GLU A 525 16.68 12.87 -24.59
C GLU A 525 17.30 13.63 -23.39
N THR A 526 17.14 13.12 -22.18
CA THR A 526 17.61 13.78 -20.96
C THR A 526 19.08 13.48 -20.75
N GLU A 527 19.91 14.52 -20.75
CA GLU A 527 21.34 14.43 -20.51
C GLU A 527 21.67 14.46 -19.02
N GLY A 528 22.64 13.63 -18.63
CA GLY A 528 23.22 13.57 -17.30
C GLY A 528 24.71 13.30 -17.36
N ARG A 529 25.32 13.09 -16.20
CA ARG A 529 26.75 12.77 -16.03
C ARG A 529 26.91 11.41 -15.37
N CYS A 530 27.89 10.65 -15.81
CA CYS A 530 28.31 9.40 -15.20
C CYS A 530 29.67 9.61 -14.51
N LEU A 531 29.73 9.29 -13.22
CA LEU A 531 30.95 9.26 -12.42
C LEU A 531 31.11 7.83 -11.91
N THR A 532 32.31 7.30 -11.96
CA THR A 532 32.64 5.97 -11.43
C THR A 532 33.66 6.12 -10.31
N ASP A 533 33.40 5.56 -9.17
CA ASP A 533 34.32 5.46 -8.04
C ASP A 533 34.46 4.02 -7.55
N GLU A 534 35.20 3.80 -6.45
CA GLU A 534 35.40 2.48 -5.86
C GLU A 534 34.09 1.82 -5.37
N ARG A 535 33.05 2.62 -5.08
CA ARG A 535 31.76 2.18 -4.58
C ARG A 535 30.80 1.80 -5.70
N GLY A 536 30.89 2.43 -6.87
CA GLY A 536 30.01 2.16 -7.99
C GLY A 536 29.96 3.22 -9.07
N ASP A 537 28.97 3.06 -9.93
CA ASP A 537 28.64 4.04 -10.94
C ASP A 537 27.54 4.97 -10.40
N HIS A 538 27.76 6.27 -10.62
CA HIS A 538 26.85 7.33 -10.21
C HIS A 538 26.37 8.06 -11.47
N TYR A 539 25.08 7.99 -11.73
CA TYR A 539 24.43 8.68 -12.84
C TYR A 539 23.64 9.87 -12.30
N LEU A 540 23.99 11.07 -12.72
CA LEU A 540 23.52 12.33 -12.13
C LEU A 540 22.81 13.16 -13.21
N PHE A 541 21.58 13.60 -12.92
CA PHE A 541 20.77 14.45 -13.79
C PHE A 541 20.39 15.73 -13.04
N GLY A 542 20.64 16.88 -13.65
CA GLY A 542 20.42 18.19 -13.03
C GLY A 542 21.50 18.58 -12.03
N SER A 543 21.24 19.64 -11.27
CA SER A 543 22.12 20.13 -10.21
C SER A 543 21.55 19.84 -8.83
N PHE A 544 22.40 19.29 -7.96
CA PHE A 544 22.07 19.01 -6.58
C PHE A 544 22.21 20.28 -5.74
N GLU A 545 21.24 21.14 -5.83
CA GLU A 545 21.15 22.38 -5.04
C GLU A 545 20.33 22.12 -3.77
N GLY A 546 20.31 23.12 -2.86
CA GLY A 546 19.46 23.05 -1.68
C GLY A 546 17.98 23.18 -2.03
N PRO A 547 17.09 23.05 -1.04
CA PRO A 547 15.66 23.17 -1.22
C PRO A 547 15.30 24.51 -1.86
N VAL A 548 14.42 24.51 -2.85
CA VAL A 548 14.01 25.72 -3.55
C VAL A 548 13.34 26.67 -2.56
N ALA A 549 13.95 27.87 -2.39
CA ALA A 549 13.39 28.90 -1.56
C ALA A 549 12.00 29.31 -2.12
N GLY A 550 10.95 29.14 -1.33
CA GLY A 550 9.57 29.37 -1.75
C GLY A 550 8.81 28.10 -2.19
N GLY A 551 9.38 26.94 -2.04
CA GLY A 551 8.71 25.65 -2.13
C GLY A 551 7.68 25.52 -1.01
N ARG A 552 6.41 25.61 -1.34
CA ARG A 552 5.25 25.92 -0.52
C ARG A 552 5.54 27.09 0.43
N LYS A 553 5.11 28.29 0.10
CA LYS A 553 4.36 29.04 1.10
C LYS A 553 3.52 27.95 1.78
N GLU A 554 3.75 27.66 3.09
CA GLU A 554 2.60 27.34 3.94
C GLU A 554 1.55 28.19 3.31
N SER A 555 0.58 27.61 2.62
CA SER A 555 -0.51 28.44 2.21
C SER A 555 -0.79 29.22 3.50
N ASP A 556 -0.43 30.51 3.52
CA ASP A 556 -1.48 31.39 3.88
C ASP A 556 -2.62 30.73 3.15
N ALA A 557 -3.30 29.80 3.81
CA ALA A 557 -4.67 29.59 3.55
C ALA A 557 -5.11 31.05 3.59
N GLU A 558 -5.06 31.74 2.44
CA GLU A 558 -6.08 32.70 2.22
C GLU A 558 -7.22 31.86 2.71
N HIS A 559 -7.58 32.16 3.94
CA HIS A 559 -8.90 31.81 4.37
C HIS A 559 -9.67 32.31 3.18
N VAL A 560 -10.03 31.37 2.27
CA VAL A 560 -11.13 31.60 1.39
C VAL A 560 -12.20 31.83 2.43
N VAL A 561 -12.28 33.07 2.87
CA VAL A 561 -13.45 33.60 3.50
C VAL A 561 -14.42 33.37 2.37
N LEU A 562 -15.12 32.25 2.45
CA LEU A 562 -16.30 32.02 1.66
C LEU A 562 -17.15 33.24 1.99
N GLU A 563 -17.02 34.25 1.10
CA GLU A 563 -17.82 35.45 1.21
C GLU A 563 -19.23 34.92 1.34
N GLU A 564 -19.77 35.11 2.54
CA GLU A 564 -21.13 34.85 2.99
C GLU A 564 -21.91 33.91 2.06
N TYR A 565 -21.91 32.62 2.36
CA TYR A 565 -22.99 31.76 1.90
C TYR A 565 -24.28 32.48 2.21
N PRO A 566 -25.14 32.74 1.20
CA PRO A 566 -26.45 33.34 1.46
C PRO A 566 -27.09 32.51 2.56
N THR A 567 -27.46 33.14 3.65
CA THR A 567 -27.95 32.57 4.90
C THR A 567 -29.33 31.90 4.80
N ALA A 568 -29.75 31.46 3.63
CA ALA A 568 -30.67 30.36 3.49
C ALA A 568 -29.95 29.09 3.90
N ARG A 569 -29.78 28.87 5.20
CA ARG A 569 -29.48 27.52 5.73
C ARG A 569 -30.53 26.60 5.12
N PRO A 570 -30.17 25.65 4.23
CA PRO A 570 -31.00 24.49 4.10
C PRO A 570 -30.98 23.91 5.51
N ALA A 571 -32.10 23.94 6.20
CA ALA A 571 -32.26 23.26 7.46
C ALA A 571 -31.90 21.80 7.11
N LEU A 572 -30.73 21.34 7.51
CA LEU A 572 -30.38 19.94 7.51
C LEU A 572 -31.44 19.32 8.41
N LYS A 573 -32.55 18.92 7.82
CA LYS A 573 -33.53 18.08 8.48
C LYS A 573 -32.85 16.73 8.56
N LEU A 574 -32.02 16.56 9.59
CA LEU A 574 -31.71 15.25 10.12
C LEU A 574 -33.05 14.61 10.50
N ARG A 575 -33.66 13.92 9.57
CA ARG A 575 -34.66 12.93 9.92
C ARG A 575 -33.91 11.86 10.70
N LEU A 576 -33.98 11.95 12.02
CA LEU A 576 -33.59 10.86 12.90
C LEU A 576 -34.39 9.62 12.46
N PRO A 577 -33.74 8.51 12.14
CA PRO A 577 -34.44 7.36 11.62
C PRO A 577 -35.30 6.75 12.72
N SER A 578 -36.47 6.31 12.33
CA SER A 578 -37.36 5.31 12.89
C SER A 578 -37.76 5.33 14.40
N GLN A 579 -36.99 5.89 15.31
CA GLN A 579 -37.43 5.97 16.70
C GLN A 579 -38.68 6.85 16.91
N ARG A 580 -38.82 7.96 16.20
CA ARG A 580 -40.02 8.79 16.25
C ARG A 580 -41.26 8.16 15.63
N TYR A 581 -41.10 7.23 14.70
CA TYR A 581 -42.23 6.51 14.08
C TYR A 581 -42.92 5.56 15.07
N PHE A 582 -42.18 5.05 16.05
CA PHE A 582 -42.72 4.19 17.11
C PHE A 582 -43.30 4.96 18.29
N GLU A 583 -42.83 6.21 18.52
CA GLU A 583 -43.31 7.07 19.60
C GLU A 583 -44.60 7.84 19.25
N GLU A 584 -44.90 8.06 17.95
CA GLU A 584 -46.08 8.80 17.47
C GLU A 584 -47.25 7.89 17.07
N GLY A 585 -47.19 6.56 17.31
CA GLY A 585 -48.33 5.65 17.16
C GLY A 585 -48.88 5.54 15.72
N GLY A 586 -48.04 5.81 14.69
CA GLY A 586 -48.40 5.58 13.31
C GLY A 586 -48.38 4.08 12.99
N GLU A 587 -49.51 3.53 12.59
CA GLU A 587 -49.57 2.18 12.02
C GLU A 587 -48.78 2.11 10.69
N PRO A 588 -48.24 0.94 10.33
CA PRO A 588 -47.28 0.74 9.25
C PRO A 588 -47.82 1.11 7.87
#